data_5719ec08c9ab7b0545d05cbfa7f1709f
#
_entry.id   5719ec08c9ab7b0545d05cbfa7f1709f
#
_cell.length_a   1.000
_cell.length_b   1.000
_cell.length_c   1.000
_cell.angle_alpha   90.00
_cell.angle_beta   90.00
_cell.angle_gamma   90.00
#
_symmetry.space_group_name_H-M   'P 1'
#
loop_
_entity.id
_entity.type
_entity.pdbx_description
1 polymer ?
#
loop_
_entity_poly.entity_id
_entity_poly.type
_entity_poly.pdbx_seq_one_letter_code
_entity_poly.pdbx_strand_id
1 'polypeptide(L)'
;MARLNRIFSFMLISVAVLGLNAANPFLPLWEYIPDGEPYVFEVPDNPGKYRVYVYGSHDSEITQYCGREQVVWSASVDDLNNWRYDGIIFESKTDANGNLLNRDGRGDILYAPDVTFTTDENGKKTYYLYPNNQAGGRNGMIAKSDRPDGPFVVCNWSKTNPKVTDGVLGFDPAVFVDDDGKVYGYWGFEESWGAELDPETMATVKKGTQAVKDMVSNRNQEGIFRFFEASSIRKIDGMYVFVYSRWAGNGEFGLPETNYT
;
A
#
# COMPACT_ATOMS: atom_id res chain seq x y z
N MET A 1 77.86 -32.03 5.25
CA MET A 1 76.45 -32.34 5.55
C MET A 1 75.77 -31.02 5.86
N ALA A 2 75.08 -30.45 4.90
CA ALA A 2 74.33 -29.22 5.10
C ALA A 2 72.83 -29.56 5.29
N ARG A 3 72.28 -29.19 6.43
CA ARG A 3 70.82 -29.35 6.71
C ARG A 3 70.08 -28.15 6.09
N LEU A 4 69.22 -28.48 5.15
CA LEU A 4 68.30 -27.54 4.53
C LEU A 4 67.10 -27.35 5.41
N ASN A 5 66.97 -26.20 6.10
CA ASN A 5 65.76 -25.83 6.86
C ASN A 5 64.71 -25.28 5.85
N ARG A 6 63.65 -26.06 5.64
CA ARG A 6 62.47 -25.60 4.91
C ARG A 6 61.59 -24.83 5.90
N ILE A 7 61.54 -23.51 5.70
CA ILE A 7 60.57 -22.64 6.36
C ILE A 7 59.27 -22.75 5.59
N PHE A 8 58.25 -23.37 6.18
CA PHE A 8 56.88 -23.32 5.69
C PHE A 8 56.26 -22.00 6.12
N SER A 9 56.11 -21.02 5.22
CA SER A 9 55.26 -19.86 5.42
C SER A 9 53.83 -20.29 5.26
N PHE A 10 53.07 -20.31 6.37
CA PHE A 10 51.62 -20.41 6.35
C PHE A 10 51.09 -19.02 5.98
N MET A 11 50.60 -18.84 4.74
CA MET A 11 49.85 -17.67 4.33
C MET A 11 48.42 -17.83 4.85
N LEU A 12 48.08 -17.14 5.93
CA LEU A 12 46.69 -17.01 6.42
C LEU A 12 45.94 -16.16 5.41
N ILE A 13 45.14 -16.78 4.54
CA ILE A 13 44.15 -16.08 3.73
C ILE A 13 42.98 -15.78 4.64
N SER A 14 42.90 -14.54 5.15
CA SER A 14 41.72 -14.01 5.80
C SER A 14 40.64 -13.82 4.72
N VAL A 15 39.74 -14.77 4.58
CA VAL A 15 38.51 -14.58 3.81
C VAL A 15 37.66 -13.65 4.64
N ALA A 16 37.61 -12.38 4.29
CA ALA A 16 36.60 -11.47 4.77
C ALA A 16 35.26 -11.96 4.17
N VAL A 17 34.49 -12.70 4.96
CA VAL A 17 33.08 -12.95 4.67
C VAL A 17 32.39 -11.60 4.81
N LEU A 18 32.25 -10.90 3.70
CA LEU A 18 31.27 -9.83 3.60
C LEU A 18 29.93 -10.52 3.80
N GLY A 19 29.39 -10.43 4.99
CA GLY A 19 28.04 -10.89 5.30
C GLY A 19 27.09 -10.10 4.40
N LEU A 20 26.63 -10.70 3.32
CA LEU A 20 25.44 -10.25 2.64
C LEU A 20 24.28 -10.52 3.61
N ASN A 21 23.98 -9.54 4.45
CA ASN A 21 22.77 -9.54 5.24
C ASN A 21 21.60 -9.31 4.28
N ALA A 22 21.15 -10.36 3.62
CA ALA A 22 19.83 -10.36 3.03
C ALA A 22 18.84 -10.40 4.18
N ALA A 23 18.32 -9.25 4.57
CA ALA A 23 17.23 -9.18 5.54
C ALA A 23 15.93 -9.60 4.86
N ASN A 24 15.71 -10.90 4.82
CA ASN A 24 14.42 -11.47 4.43
C ASN A 24 14.09 -12.60 5.44
N PRO A 25 13.03 -12.47 6.22
CA PRO A 25 12.05 -11.39 6.21
C PRO A 25 12.62 -10.05 6.72
N PHE A 26 12.14 -8.94 6.15
CA PHE A 26 12.60 -7.59 6.52
C PHE A 26 11.87 -7.06 7.77
N LEU A 27 10.69 -7.56 8.09
CA LEU A 27 9.95 -7.29 9.32
C LEU A 27 10.09 -8.43 10.33
N PRO A 28 9.81 -8.18 11.63
CA PRO A 28 9.79 -9.23 12.63
C PRO A 28 8.82 -10.37 12.28
N LEU A 29 9.21 -11.61 12.60
CA LEU A 29 8.42 -12.82 12.25
C LEU A 29 7.04 -12.90 12.93
N TRP A 30 6.76 -12.07 13.90
CA TRP A 30 5.46 -11.98 14.57
C TRP A 30 4.56 -10.92 13.98
N GLU A 31 5.06 -10.11 13.03
CA GLU A 31 4.27 -9.09 12.36
C GLU A 31 3.59 -9.67 11.13
N TYR A 32 2.31 -9.35 10.97
CA TYR A 32 1.47 -9.81 9.88
C TYR A 32 0.84 -8.60 9.19
N ILE A 33 1.56 -8.06 8.21
CA ILE A 33 1.09 -6.99 7.32
C ILE A 33 1.03 -7.58 5.91
N PRO A 34 -0.01 -8.33 5.55
CA PRO A 34 -0.26 -8.67 4.18
C PRO A 34 -0.57 -7.39 3.40
N ASP A 35 -0.53 -7.43 2.09
CA ASP A 35 -0.93 -6.30 1.25
C ASP A 35 -0.11 -5.02 1.49
N GLY A 36 1.16 -5.18 1.86
CA GLY A 36 2.04 -4.05 2.18
C GLY A 36 2.36 -3.19 0.96
N GLU A 37 1.88 -1.94 0.95
CA GLU A 37 2.12 -0.98 -0.13
C GLU A 37 3.27 -0.03 0.24
N PRO A 38 4.44 -0.12 -0.45
CA PRO A 38 5.61 0.68 -0.11
C PRO A 38 5.63 2.03 -0.84
N TYR A 39 5.97 3.09 -0.09
CA TYR A 39 6.25 4.42 -0.64
C TYR A 39 7.49 5.03 -0.02
N VAL A 40 8.19 5.84 -0.80
CA VAL A 40 9.31 6.66 -0.31
C VAL A 40 8.82 8.08 -0.10
N PHE A 41 8.84 8.53 1.16
CA PHE A 41 8.49 9.90 1.50
C PHE A 41 9.61 10.60 2.27
N GLU A 42 9.68 11.90 2.11
CA GLU A 42 10.53 12.74 2.93
C GLU A 42 10.03 12.75 4.39
N VAL A 43 10.96 12.71 5.33
CA VAL A 43 10.63 12.78 6.76
C VAL A 43 10.21 14.22 7.10
N PRO A 44 8.98 14.47 7.58
CA PRO A 44 8.47 15.83 7.78
C PRO A 44 9.34 16.69 8.71
N ASP A 45 9.89 16.10 9.76
CA ASP A 45 10.68 16.78 10.77
C ASP A 45 12.19 16.79 10.44
N ASN A 46 12.59 16.26 9.27
CA ASN A 46 13.99 16.20 8.87
C ASN A 46 14.13 16.33 7.33
N PRO A 47 14.01 17.55 6.80
CA PRO A 47 14.08 17.82 5.37
C PRO A 47 15.36 17.25 4.71
N GLY A 48 15.21 16.67 3.53
CA GLY A 48 16.27 16.01 2.77
C GLY A 48 16.57 14.57 3.24
N LYS A 49 15.86 14.07 4.25
CA LYS A 49 15.91 12.66 4.65
C LYS A 49 14.66 11.94 4.19
N TYR A 50 14.84 10.72 3.70
CA TYR A 50 13.78 9.91 3.13
C TYR A 50 13.68 8.57 3.84
N ARG A 51 12.47 8.06 3.94
CA ARG A 51 12.18 6.72 4.46
C ARG A 51 11.27 5.97 3.49
N VAL A 52 11.46 4.68 3.42
CA VAL A 52 10.45 3.77 2.87
C VAL A 52 9.42 3.56 3.96
N TYR A 53 8.15 3.79 3.65
CA TYR A 53 7.00 3.49 4.49
C TYR A 53 6.25 2.32 3.86
N VAL A 54 5.94 1.28 4.62
CA VAL A 54 5.10 0.16 4.19
C VAL A 54 3.79 0.26 4.94
N TYR A 55 2.74 0.55 4.20
CA TYR A 55 1.36 0.64 4.68
C TYR A 55 0.68 -0.71 4.43
N GLY A 56 -0.02 -1.23 5.42
CA GLY A 56 -0.68 -2.50 5.22
C GLY A 56 -1.92 -2.65 6.09
N SER A 57 -2.78 -3.57 5.70
CA SER A 57 -3.72 -4.19 6.61
C SER A 57 -2.94 -4.85 7.75
N HIS A 58 -3.61 -5.13 8.86
CA HIS A 58 -2.97 -5.73 10.01
C HIS A 58 -3.76 -6.97 10.43
N ASP A 59 -3.21 -8.16 10.20
CA ASP A 59 -3.86 -9.43 10.52
C ASP A 59 -3.82 -9.72 12.02
N SER A 60 -4.49 -8.85 12.79
CA SER A 60 -4.56 -8.94 14.25
C SER A 60 -5.68 -9.87 14.75
N GLU A 61 -6.54 -10.40 13.86
CA GLU A 61 -7.69 -11.25 14.22
C GLU A 61 -7.57 -12.66 13.60
N ILE A 62 -7.58 -13.69 14.45
CA ILE A 62 -7.39 -15.10 14.01
C ILE A 62 -8.51 -15.59 13.06
N THR A 63 -9.71 -15.05 13.17
CA THR A 63 -10.91 -15.54 12.46
C THR A 63 -11.36 -14.67 11.31
N GLN A 64 -10.62 -13.62 11.00
CA GLN A 64 -10.91 -12.68 9.93
C GLN A 64 -9.74 -12.59 8.97
N TYR A 65 -10.01 -12.29 7.70
CA TYR A 65 -9.00 -11.68 6.84
C TYR A 65 -8.81 -10.25 7.31
N CYS A 66 -7.59 -9.80 7.47
CA CYS A 66 -7.23 -8.48 7.95
C CYS A 66 -7.75 -8.15 9.36
N GLY A 67 -7.37 -7.01 9.87
CA GLY A 67 -7.79 -6.50 11.18
C GLY A 67 -8.65 -5.26 11.07
N ARG A 68 -8.70 -4.49 12.16
CA ARG A 68 -9.54 -3.28 12.29
C ARG A 68 -8.72 -2.01 12.40
N GLU A 69 -7.43 -2.16 12.37
CA GLU A 69 -6.46 -1.08 12.31
C GLU A 69 -5.56 -1.25 11.08
N GLN A 70 -5.06 -0.15 10.58
CA GLN A 70 -3.95 -0.13 9.64
C GLN A 70 -2.72 0.42 10.30
N VAL A 71 -1.58 -0.18 9.99
CA VAL A 71 -0.29 0.12 10.59
C VAL A 71 0.70 0.58 9.52
N VAL A 72 1.78 1.21 9.98
CA VAL A 72 2.90 1.54 9.11
C VAL A 72 4.22 1.20 9.77
N TRP A 73 5.08 0.59 8.97
CA TRP A 73 6.49 0.38 9.28
C TRP A 73 7.35 1.21 8.36
N SER A 74 8.46 1.72 8.85
CA SER A 74 9.36 2.48 8.00
C SER A 74 10.83 2.21 8.27
N ALA A 75 11.64 2.36 7.21
CA ALA A 75 13.10 2.31 7.30
C ALA A 75 13.72 3.47 6.53
N SER A 76 14.91 3.93 6.97
CA SER A 76 15.68 4.88 6.18
C SER A 76 16.01 4.28 4.81
N VAL A 77 15.95 5.08 3.74
CA VAL A 77 16.43 4.64 2.42
C VAL A 77 17.91 4.29 2.42
N ASP A 78 18.67 4.82 3.38
CA ASP A 78 20.10 4.55 3.55
C ASP A 78 20.36 3.26 4.36
N ASP A 79 19.34 2.71 5.06
CA ASP A 79 19.46 1.49 5.88
C ASP A 79 18.11 0.72 5.92
N LEU A 80 17.91 -0.15 4.95
CA LEU A 80 16.72 -1.00 4.84
C LEU A 80 16.75 -2.25 5.75
N ASN A 81 17.76 -2.40 6.59
CA ASN A 81 17.83 -3.48 7.58
C ASN A 81 17.27 -3.08 8.95
N ASN A 82 16.99 -1.78 9.15
CA ASN A 82 16.57 -1.23 10.43
C ASN A 82 15.16 -0.64 10.31
N TRP A 83 14.17 -1.51 10.39
CA TRP A 83 12.75 -1.16 10.33
C TRP A 83 12.22 -0.73 11.69
N ARG A 84 11.42 0.31 11.69
CA ARG A 84 10.75 0.87 12.87
C ARG A 84 9.24 0.71 12.71
N TYR A 85 8.59 0.24 13.76
CA TYR A 85 7.13 0.30 13.87
C TYR A 85 6.72 1.74 14.21
N ASP A 86 6.01 2.39 13.31
CA ASP A 86 5.55 3.77 13.50
C ASP A 86 4.18 3.82 14.17
N GLY A 87 3.45 2.70 14.18
CA GLY A 87 2.22 2.55 14.95
C GLY A 87 0.97 2.31 14.12
N ILE A 88 -0.16 2.33 14.82
CA ILE A 88 -1.50 2.33 14.20
C ILE A 88 -1.74 3.72 13.63
N ILE A 89 -2.01 3.80 12.34
CA ILE A 89 -2.23 5.05 11.62
C ILE A 89 -3.69 5.38 11.38
N PHE A 90 -4.56 4.35 11.39
CA PHE A 90 -5.97 4.52 11.13
C PHE A 90 -6.82 3.39 11.73
N GLU A 91 -8.02 3.76 12.20
CA GLU A 91 -9.09 2.88 12.64
C GLU A 91 -10.44 3.49 12.25
N SER A 92 -11.40 2.66 11.77
CA SER A 92 -12.76 3.10 11.40
C SER A 92 -13.74 2.77 12.52
N LYS A 93 -13.66 3.48 13.66
CA LYS A 93 -14.47 3.22 14.86
C LYS A 93 -15.72 4.08 14.98
N THR A 94 -15.66 5.32 14.49
CA THR A 94 -16.73 6.32 14.70
C THR A 94 -17.21 6.93 13.39
N ASP A 95 -18.47 7.35 13.38
CA ASP A 95 -19.05 8.13 12.29
C ASP A 95 -18.57 9.61 12.31
N ALA A 96 -19.07 10.42 11.38
CA ALA A 96 -18.76 11.84 11.28
C ALA A 96 -19.07 12.67 12.54
N ASN A 97 -19.98 12.18 13.39
CA ASN A 97 -20.42 12.82 14.63
C ASN A 97 -19.72 12.26 15.87
N GLY A 98 -18.79 11.31 15.71
CA GLY A 98 -18.10 10.65 16.81
C GLY A 98 -18.89 9.51 17.47
N ASN A 99 -20.02 9.08 16.91
CA ASN A 99 -20.77 7.93 17.41
C ASN A 99 -20.15 6.62 16.91
N LEU A 100 -20.20 5.58 17.73
CA LEU A 100 -19.71 4.27 17.35
C LEU A 100 -20.41 3.73 16.09
N LEU A 101 -19.64 3.25 15.12
CA LEU A 101 -20.13 2.58 13.91
C LEU A 101 -20.65 1.18 14.23
N ASN A 102 -19.98 0.47 15.12
CA ASN A 102 -20.34 -0.87 15.56
C ASN A 102 -20.63 -0.90 17.06
N ARG A 103 -21.56 -1.76 17.47
CA ARG A 103 -22.00 -1.86 18.89
C ARG A 103 -20.88 -2.32 19.83
N ASP A 104 -19.93 -3.09 19.32
CA ASP A 104 -18.78 -3.60 20.07
C ASP A 104 -17.65 -2.58 20.21
N GLY A 105 -17.75 -1.44 19.51
CA GLY A 105 -16.75 -0.37 19.53
C GLY A 105 -15.43 -0.71 18.85
N ARG A 106 -15.34 -1.87 18.18
CA ARG A 106 -14.08 -2.34 17.58
C ARG A 106 -13.75 -1.71 16.23
N GLY A 107 -14.72 -1.11 15.57
CA GLY A 107 -14.56 -0.55 14.23
C GLY A 107 -14.80 -1.56 13.10
N ASP A 108 -14.61 -1.12 11.87
CA ASP A 108 -14.76 -1.95 10.68
C ASP A 108 -13.47 -2.74 10.39
N ILE A 109 -13.60 -3.85 9.65
CA ILE A 109 -12.45 -4.53 9.04
C ILE A 109 -11.90 -3.65 7.92
N LEU A 110 -10.59 -3.53 7.85
CA LEU A 110 -9.85 -2.74 6.87
C LEU A 110 -8.94 -3.67 6.07
N TYR A 111 -9.00 -3.55 4.74
CA TYR A 111 -8.27 -4.42 3.81
C TYR A 111 -7.02 -3.71 3.28
N ALA A 112 -6.51 -4.13 2.13
CA ALA A 112 -5.32 -3.59 1.48
C ALA A 112 -5.42 -2.07 1.26
N PRO A 113 -4.62 -1.24 1.93
CA PRO A 113 -4.66 0.21 1.78
C PRO A 113 -3.78 0.70 0.63
N ASP A 114 -4.04 1.93 0.21
CA ASP A 114 -3.08 2.72 -0.57
C ASP A 114 -2.87 4.10 0.05
N VAL A 115 -1.74 4.72 -0.24
CA VAL A 115 -1.41 6.07 0.23
C VAL A 115 -0.82 6.90 -0.90
N THR A 116 -1.33 8.11 -1.08
CA THR A 116 -0.72 9.10 -1.98
C THR A 116 -0.60 10.45 -1.27
N PHE A 117 -0.04 11.45 -1.93
CA PHE A 117 0.00 12.81 -1.39
C PHE A 117 -0.19 13.86 -2.48
N THR A 118 -0.62 15.04 -2.06
CA THR A 118 -0.58 16.26 -2.84
C THR A 118 0.30 17.28 -2.17
N THR A 119 0.77 18.25 -2.95
CA THR A 119 1.52 19.40 -2.45
C THR A 119 0.82 20.68 -2.87
N ASP A 120 0.51 21.56 -1.93
CA ASP A 120 -0.11 22.85 -2.22
C ASP A 120 0.91 23.86 -2.78
N GLU A 121 0.43 25.06 -3.15
CA GLU A 121 1.26 26.15 -3.67
C GLU A 121 2.35 26.65 -2.72
N ASN A 122 2.21 26.38 -1.43
CA ASN A 122 3.18 26.72 -0.38
C ASN A 122 4.17 25.59 -0.08
N GLY A 123 4.08 24.48 -0.80
CA GLY A 123 4.92 23.30 -0.59
C GLY A 123 4.47 22.40 0.56
N LYS A 124 3.30 22.67 1.16
CA LYS A 124 2.76 21.81 2.22
C LYS A 124 2.18 20.54 1.64
N LYS A 125 2.62 19.40 2.17
CA LYS A 125 2.12 18.08 1.78
C LYS A 125 0.87 17.70 2.58
N THR A 126 -0.09 17.08 1.91
CA THR A 126 -1.23 16.41 2.51
C THR A 126 -1.23 14.97 2.02
N TYR A 127 -1.17 14.03 2.94
CA TYR A 127 -1.20 12.59 2.66
C TYR A 127 -2.63 12.09 2.72
N TYR A 128 -2.99 11.20 1.81
CA TYR A 128 -4.31 10.59 1.70
C TYR A 128 -4.16 9.08 1.79
N LEU A 129 -4.85 8.49 2.76
CA LEU A 129 -4.96 7.06 2.97
C LEU A 129 -6.31 6.59 2.42
N TYR A 130 -6.28 5.52 1.65
CA TYR A 130 -7.44 4.80 1.12
C TYR A 130 -7.54 3.46 1.87
N PRO A 131 -8.26 3.40 2.99
CA PRO A 131 -8.16 2.28 3.93
C PRO A 131 -8.89 1.02 3.48
N ASN A 132 -9.46 0.99 2.28
CA ASN A 132 -10.19 -0.16 1.76
C ASN A 132 -11.24 -0.68 2.74
N ASN A 133 -12.11 0.20 3.20
CA ASN A 133 -13.22 -0.15 4.07
C ASN A 133 -14.42 -0.59 3.23
N GLN A 134 -14.88 -1.82 3.39
CA GLN A 134 -16.00 -2.37 2.62
C GLN A 134 -17.32 -2.42 3.40
N ALA A 135 -17.36 -1.88 4.62
CA ALA A 135 -18.49 -1.97 5.50
C ALA A 135 -19.50 -0.83 5.34
N GLY A 136 -20.79 -1.14 5.35
CA GLY A 136 -21.90 -0.20 5.62
C GLY A 136 -21.95 1.07 4.78
N GLY A 137 -21.56 1.02 3.49
CA GLY A 137 -21.55 2.20 2.61
C GLY A 137 -20.35 3.11 2.83
N ARG A 138 -19.26 2.58 3.35
CA ARG A 138 -17.98 3.27 3.54
C ARG A 138 -16.91 2.86 2.51
N ASN A 139 -17.32 2.18 1.44
CA ASN A 139 -16.50 1.98 0.26
C ASN A 139 -16.05 3.35 -0.26
N GLY A 140 -14.86 3.44 -0.78
CA GLY A 140 -14.30 4.72 -1.20
C GLY A 140 -14.04 5.70 -0.06
N MET A 141 -13.91 5.22 1.17
CA MET A 141 -13.46 6.01 2.32
C MET A 141 -12.06 6.55 2.06
N ILE A 142 -11.85 7.82 2.43
CA ILE A 142 -10.54 8.47 2.39
C ILE A 142 -10.28 9.14 3.72
N ALA A 143 -9.07 8.97 4.22
CA ALA A 143 -8.59 9.70 5.37
C ALA A 143 -7.34 10.52 4.99
N LYS A 144 -7.08 11.61 5.69
CA LYS A 144 -5.95 12.49 5.42
C LYS A 144 -5.13 12.80 6.67
N SER A 145 -3.86 13.09 6.44
CA SER A 145 -2.89 13.52 7.46
C SER A 145 -1.92 14.54 6.87
N ASP A 146 -1.27 15.33 7.70
CA ASP A 146 -0.13 16.15 7.32
C ASP A 146 1.22 15.40 7.43
N ARG A 147 1.16 14.14 7.85
CA ARG A 147 2.32 13.25 8.03
C ARG A 147 2.12 11.90 7.34
N PRO A 148 3.18 11.30 6.77
CA PRO A 148 3.10 9.96 6.18
C PRO A 148 2.85 8.86 7.21
N ASP A 149 3.27 9.07 8.46
CA ASP A 149 3.10 8.15 9.60
C ASP A 149 1.81 8.44 10.41
N GLY A 150 0.87 9.23 9.87
CA GLY A 150 -0.41 9.52 10.48
C GLY A 150 -0.36 10.39 11.76
N PRO A 151 -1.42 10.39 12.59
CA PRO A 151 -2.68 9.68 12.38
C PRO A 151 -3.49 10.25 11.21
N PHE A 152 -4.27 9.38 10.55
CA PHE A 152 -5.17 9.78 9.48
C PHE A 152 -6.58 9.96 9.97
N VAL A 153 -7.28 10.97 9.43
CA VAL A 153 -8.67 11.31 9.81
C VAL A 153 -9.56 11.31 8.56
N VAL A 154 -10.70 10.62 8.62
CA VAL A 154 -11.65 10.55 7.49
C VAL A 154 -12.05 11.95 7.05
N CYS A 155 -11.99 12.22 5.75
CA CYS A 155 -12.22 13.55 5.19
C CYS A 155 -13.37 13.61 4.17
N ASN A 156 -13.98 12.48 3.80
CA ASN A 156 -15.04 12.40 2.79
C ASN A 156 -16.36 11.81 3.33
N TRP A 157 -16.69 12.09 4.58
CA TRP A 157 -18.01 11.75 5.09
C TRP A 157 -19.12 12.41 4.27
N SER A 158 -20.19 11.67 4.00
CA SER A 158 -21.36 12.19 3.31
C SER A 158 -22.05 13.27 4.11
N LYS A 159 -22.47 14.35 3.45
CA LYS A 159 -23.20 15.46 4.04
C LYS A 159 -24.62 15.08 4.47
N THR A 160 -25.17 14.02 3.92
CA THR A 160 -26.55 13.58 4.17
C THR A 160 -26.66 12.41 5.13
N ASN A 161 -25.57 11.63 5.28
CA ASN A 161 -25.54 10.50 6.21
C ASN A 161 -24.15 10.40 6.86
N PRO A 162 -24.03 10.65 8.19
CA PRO A 162 -22.74 10.65 8.87
C PRO A 162 -22.06 9.28 8.93
N LYS A 163 -22.75 8.19 8.56
CA LYS A 163 -22.24 6.83 8.63
C LYS A 163 -21.72 6.28 7.30
N VAL A 164 -21.82 7.06 6.22
CA VAL A 164 -21.34 6.67 4.88
C VAL A 164 -20.35 7.68 4.34
N THR A 165 -19.55 7.28 3.36
CA THR A 165 -18.57 8.15 2.72
C THR A 165 -18.93 8.38 1.25
N ASP A 166 -18.59 9.55 0.73
CA ASP A 166 -18.76 9.91 -0.67
C ASP A 166 -17.43 9.61 -1.41
N GLY A 167 -17.37 8.50 -2.16
CA GLY A 167 -16.19 8.10 -2.93
C GLY A 167 -16.53 7.02 -3.94
N VAL A 168 -15.77 6.96 -5.04
CA VAL A 168 -15.99 6.02 -6.15
C VAL A 168 -15.14 4.76 -6.02
N LEU A 169 -14.02 4.85 -5.28
CA LEU A 169 -13.07 3.75 -5.20
C LEU A 169 -13.69 2.53 -4.50
N GLY A 170 -13.51 1.38 -5.11
CA GLY A 170 -13.98 0.11 -4.58
C GLY A 170 -12.88 -0.66 -3.84
N PHE A 171 -12.86 -1.98 -4.04
CA PHE A 171 -11.94 -2.90 -3.39
C PHE A 171 -10.52 -2.73 -3.94
N ASP A 172 -9.51 -2.84 -3.09
CA ASP A 172 -8.08 -2.71 -3.38
C ASP A 172 -7.75 -1.45 -4.22
N PRO A 173 -7.99 -0.27 -3.64
CA PRO A 173 -7.75 0.99 -4.33
C PRO A 173 -6.27 1.25 -4.53
N ALA A 174 -5.92 1.85 -5.69
CA ALA A 174 -4.63 2.45 -5.95
C ALA A 174 -4.85 3.86 -6.50
N VAL A 175 -4.22 4.87 -5.94
CA VAL A 175 -4.39 6.26 -6.36
C VAL A 175 -3.07 6.90 -6.72
N PHE A 176 -3.03 7.42 -7.92
CA PHE A 176 -1.85 8.03 -8.51
C PHE A 176 -2.10 9.52 -8.80
N VAL A 177 -1.22 10.36 -8.28
CA VAL A 177 -1.14 11.79 -8.62
C VAL A 177 -0.04 11.98 -9.64
N ASP A 178 -0.39 12.40 -10.85
CA ASP A 178 0.57 12.59 -11.93
C ASP A 178 1.28 13.95 -11.83
N ASP A 179 2.36 14.12 -12.59
CA ASP A 179 3.20 15.32 -12.61
C ASP A 179 2.43 16.58 -13.05
N ASP A 180 1.33 16.42 -13.79
CA ASP A 180 0.44 17.51 -14.22
C ASP A 180 -0.67 17.84 -13.20
N GLY A 181 -0.65 17.17 -12.04
CA GLY A 181 -1.62 17.36 -10.97
C GLY A 181 -2.95 16.62 -11.17
N LYS A 182 -3.09 15.83 -12.23
CA LYS A 182 -4.25 14.96 -12.39
C LYS A 182 -4.16 13.79 -11.44
N VAL A 183 -5.32 13.34 -10.99
CA VAL A 183 -5.45 12.22 -10.07
C VAL A 183 -6.18 11.08 -10.74
N TYR A 184 -5.63 9.88 -10.65
CA TYR A 184 -6.21 8.67 -11.21
C TYR A 184 -6.41 7.64 -10.11
N GLY A 185 -7.60 7.02 -10.08
CA GLY A 185 -7.91 5.93 -9.17
C GLY A 185 -8.11 4.63 -9.95
N TYR A 186 -7.61 3.54 -9.41
CA TYR A 186 -7.77 2.18 -9.91
C TYR A 186 -8.26 1.31 -8.76
N TRP A 187 -9.14 0.34 -9.04
CA TRP A 187 -9.67 -0.57 -8.03
C TRP A 187 -10.32 -1.78 -8.67
N GLY A 188 -10.63 -2.78 -7.88
CA GLY A 188 -11.48 -3.87 -8.32
C GLY A 188 -11.21 -5.21 -7.65
N PHE A 189 -12.24 -6.06 -7.71
CA PHE A 189 -12.18 -7.46 -7.38
C PHE A 189 -12.76 -8.26 -8.55
N GLU A 190 -11.96 -9.11 -9.18
CA GLU A 190 -12.25 -9.85 -10.42
C GLU A 190 -12.61 -8.98 -11.65
N GLU A 191 -12.88 -7.71 -11.46
CA GLU A 191 -13.17 -6.72 -12.50
C GLU A 191 -12.37 -5.43 -12.19
N SER A 192 -11.53 -5.02 -13.14
CA SER A 192 -10.71 -3.82 -12.98
C SER A 192 -11.47 -2.56 -13.37
N TRP A 193 -11.31 -1.52 -12.59
CA TRP A 193 -11.88 -0.20 -12.81
C TRP A 193 -10.80 0.87 -12.77
N GLY A 194 -11.04 1.97 -13.47
CA GLY A 194 -10.21 3.16 -13.40
C GLY A 194 -11.02 4.43 -13.63
N ALA A 195 -10.60 5.54 -13.04
CA ALA A 195 -11.22 6.85 -13.24
C ALA A 195 -10.20 7.97 -13.07
N GLU A 196 -10.41 9.08 -13.79
CA GLU A 196 -9.83 10.36 -13.41
C GLU A 196 -10.65 10.90 -12.24
N LEU A 197 -9.97 11.16 -11.12
CA LEU A 197 -10.59 11.68 -9.90
C LEU A 197 -10.52 13.20 -9.88
N ASP A 198 -11.47 13.80 -9.17
CA ASP A 198 -11.45 15.22 -8.85
C ASP A 198 -10.34 15.50 -7.82
N PRO A 199 -9.31 16.29 -8.16
CA PRO A 199 -8.20 16.56 -7.27
C PRO A 199 -8.58 17.34 -6.00
N GLU A 200 -9.76 18.00 -5.97
CA GLU A 200 -10.24 18.68 -4.76
C GLU A 200 -10.79 17.69 -3.73
N THR A 201 -11.40 16.61 -4.19
CA THR A 201 -11.99 15.61 -3.32
C THR A 201 -11.08 14.40 -3.10
N MET A 202 -10.23 14.07 -4.06
CA MET A 202 -9.42 12.84 -4.09
C MET A 202 -10.27 11.55 -4.04
N ALA A 203 -11.59 11.68 -4.18
CA ALA A 203 -12.60 10.66 -3.86
C ALA A 203 -13.57 10.38 -5.00
N THR A 204 -13.96 11.43 -5.72
CA THR A 204 -15.06 11.37 -6.69
C THR A 204 -14.54 11.44 -8.11
N VAL A 205 -15.32 10.90 -9.05
CA VAL A 205 -14.98 11.02 -10.48
C VAL A 205 -15.00 12.48 -10.88
N LYS A 206 -13.98 12.92 -11.59
CA LYS A 206 -13.87 14.27 -12.12
C LYS A 206 -15.05 14.60 -13.02
N LYS A 207 -15.61 15.79 -12.84
CA LYS A 207 -16.73 16.27 -13.64
C LYS A 207 -16.40 16.26 -15.14
N GLY A 208 -17.25 15.63 -15.93
CA GLY A 208 -17.09 15.50 -17.38
C GLY A 208 -16.33 14.25 -17.83
N THR A 209 -15.87 13.44 -16.88
CA THR A 209 -15.32 12.10 -17.13
C THR A 209 -16.23 11.02 -16.53
N GLN A 210 -15.85 9.76 -16.68
CA GLN A 210 -16.57 8.61 -16.10
C GLN A 210 -15.59 7.55 -15.67
N ALA A 211 -16.01 6.69 -14.73
CA ALA A 211 -15.28 5.46 -14.43
C ALA A 211 -15.36 4.49 -15.62
N VAL A 212 -14.25 3.83 -15.88
CA VAL A 212 -14.09 2.87 -16.98
C VAL A 212 -13.89 1.49 -16.36
N LYS A 213 -14.71 0.53 -16.79
CA LYS A 213 -14.61 -0.88 -16.41
C LYS A 213 -13.65 -1.60 -17.34
N ASP A 214 -13.12 -2.72 -16.88
CA ASP A 214 -12.25 -3.60 -17.65
C ASP A 214 -11.01 -2.89 -18.21
N MET A 215 -10.36 -2.08 -17.36
CA MET A 215 -9.07 -1.47 -17.68
C MET A 215 -8.02 -2.53 -18.01
N VAL A 216 -8.13 -3.68 -17.35
CA VAL A 216 -7.38 -4.91 -17.63
C VAL A 216 -8.41 -6.03 -17.74
N SER A 217 -8.25 -6.93 -18.75
CA SER A 217 -9.16 -8.06 -18.94
C SER A 217 -9.13 -9.02 -17.75
N ASN A 218 -10.29 -9.54 -17.37
CA ASN A 218 -10.44 -10.53 -16.31
C ASN A 218 -10.33 -11.98 -16.86
N ARG A 219 -10.44 -12.99 -15.98
CA ARG A 219 -10.31 -14.41 -16.36
C ARG A 219 -11.41 -14.92 -17.30
N ASN A 220 -12.54 -14.24 -17.42
CA ASN A 220 -13.66 -14.61 -18.28
C ASN A 220 -13.56 -13.98 -19.67
N GLN A 221 -12.55 -13.14 -19.91
CA GLN A 221 -12.27 -12.47 -21.16
C GLN A 221 -11.05 -13.09 -21.85
N GLU A 222 -10.92 -12.87 -23.16
CA GLU A 222 -9.73 -13.30 -23.89
C GLU A 222 -8.48 -12.53 -23.44
N GLY A 223 -7.35 -13.22 -23.38
CA GLY A 223 -6.05 -12.63 -23.07
C GLY A 223 -5.37 -13.24 -21.86
N ILE A 224 -4.18 -12.73 -21.61
CA ILE A 224 -3.26 -13.23 -20.58
C ILE A 224 -3.32 -12.43 -19.27
N PHE A 225 -3.99 -11.28 -19.27
CA PHE A 225 -3.93 -10.33 -18.16
C PHE A 225 -4.74 -10.79 -16.94
N ARG A 226 -5.92 -11.38 -17.13
CA ARG A 226 -6.69 -12.15 -16.13
C ARG A 226 -6.75 -11.49 -14.75
N PHE A 227 -7.02 -10.18 -14.71
CA PHE A 227 -7.07 -9.38 -13.49
C PHE A 227 -7.86 -10.08 -12.38
N PHE A 228 -7.31 -10.01 -11.16
CA PHE A 228 -7.97 -10.47 -9.95
C PHE A 228 -8.19 -9.31 -8.97
N GLU A 229 -7.13 -8.72 -8.39
CA GLU A 229 -7.20 -7.65 -7.38
C GLU A 229 -5.84 -6.96 -7.20
N ALA A 230 -5.64 -6.26 -6.09
CA ALA A 230 -4.36 -5.72 -5.62
C ALA A 230 -3.69 -4.75 -6.61
N SER A 231 -4.46 -3.75 -7.05
CA SER A 231 -3.94 -2.70 -7.93
C SER A 231 -2.85 -1.88 -7.25
N SER A 232 -1.74 -1.66 -7.96
CA SER A 232 -0.69 -0.71 -7.57
C SER A 232 -0.15 -0.03 -8.82
N ILE A 233 0.11 1.28 -8.77
CA ILE A 233 0.58 2.05 -9.91
C ILE A 233 1.74 2.95 -9.54
N ARG A 234 2.75 2.99 -10.42
CA ARG A 234 3.93 3.85 -10.29
C ARG A 234 4.28 4.47 -11.62
N LYS A 235 4.95 5.62 -11.58
CA LYS A 235 5.64 6.19 -12.74
C LYS A 235 7.14 6.01 -12.55
N ILE A 236 7.77 5.24 -13.42
CA ILE A 236 9.19 4.91 -13.38
C ILE A 236 9.81 5.29 -14.73
N ASP A 237 10.77 6.19 -14.72
CA ASP A 237 11.44 6.69 -15.94
C ASP A 237 10.46 7.14 -17.04
N GLY A 238 9.39 7.82 -16.63
CA GLY A 238 8.34 8.32 -17.54
C GLY A 238 7.35 7.26 -18.03
N MET A 239 7.50 6.01 -17.63
CA MET A 239 6.55 4.92 -17.92
C MET A 239 5.60 4.69 -16.76
N TYR A 240 4.32 4.46 -17.06
CA TYR A 240 3.36 3.99 -16.06
C TYR A 240 3.45 2.49 -15.92
N VAL A 241 3.72 2.02 -14.71
CA VAL A 241 3.81 0.61 -14.36
C VAL A 241 2.62 0.27 -13.47
N PHE A 242 1.73 -0.56 -13.98
CA PHE A 242 0.56 -1.05 -13.26
C PHE A 242 0.81 -2.51 -12.85
N VAL A 243 0.80 -2.75 -11.56
CA VAL A 243 1.00 -4.08 -10.95
C VAL A 243 -0.31 -4.52 -10.30
N TYR A 244 -0.63 -5.78 -10.43
CA TYR A 244 -1.85 -6.37 -9.87
C TYR A 244 -1.70 -7.88 -9.71
N SER A 245 -2.53 -8.46 -8.89
CA SER A 245 -2.69 -9.91 -8.77
C SER A 245 -3.59 -10.45 -9.89
N ARG A 246 -3.25 -11.59 -10.47
CA ARG A 246 -4.01 -12.19 -11.57
C ARG A 246 -4.32 -13.67 -11.36
N TRP A 247 -5.29 -14.19 -12.09
CA TRP A 247 -5.51 -15.62 -12.19
C TRP A 247 -4.45 -16.26 -13.10
N ALA A 248 -3.77 -17.30 -12.60
CA ALA A 248 -2.98 -18.19 -13.45
C ALA A 248 -3.87 -19.08 -14.30
N GLY A 249 -3.42 -19.43 -15.49
CA GLY A 249 -4.05 -20.47 -16.29
C GLY A 249 -3.81 -21.87 -15.71
N ASN A 250 -4.71 -22.79 -15.97
CA ASN A 250 -4.52 -24.20 -15.58
C ASN A 250 -3.24 -24.77 -16.22
N GLY A 251 -2.32 -25.25 -15.39
CA GLY A 251 -1.00 -25.75 -15.82
C GLY A 251 0.04 -24.65 -16.05
N GLU A 252 -0.31 -23.39 -15.95
CA GLU A 252 0.65 -22.28 -15.97
C GLU A 252 1.55 -22.40 -14.74
N PHE A 253 2.86 -22.26 -14.94
CA PHE A 253 3.88 -22.50 -13.90
C PHE A 253 3.85 -23.90 -13.26
N GLY A 254 3.22 -24.90 -13.91
CA GLY A 254 3.09 -26.28 -13.39
C GLY A 254 2.09 -26.41 -12.23
N LEU A 255 1.24 -25.43 -12.01
CA LEU A 255 0.26 -25.40 -10.94
C LEU A 255 -1.18 -25.44 -11.48
N PRO A 256 -2.18 -25.86 -10.67
CA PRO A 256 -3.58 -25.68 -11.00
C PRO A 256 -3.91 -24.18 -11.14
N GLU A 257 -5.06 -23.86 -11.71
CA GLU A 257 -5.56 -22.49 -11.77
C GLU A 257 -5.61 -21.88 -10.36
N THR A 258 -5.05 -20.67 -10.22
CA THR A 258 -4.97 -19.94 -8.94
C THR A 258 -5.06 -18.43 -9.17
N ASN A 259 -5.54 -17.71 -8.19
CA ASN A 259 -5.70 -16.26 -8.19
C ASN A 259 -4.47 -15.49 -7.66
N TYR A 260 -3.36 -16.17 -7.43
CA TYR A 260 -2.14 -15.54 -6.89
C TYR A 260 -0.95 -15.82 -7.82
N THR A 261 -0.79 -14.96 -8.81
CA THR A 261 0.40 -14.97 -9.69
C THR A 261 0.72 -13.56 -10.19
#